data_d2b977177232def1c962aafc6e2f5f47
#
_entry.id   d2b977177232def1c962aafc6e2f5f47
#
_cell.length_a   1.000
_cell.length_b   1.000
_cell.length_c   1.000
_cell.angle_alpha   90.00
_cell.angle_beta   90.00
_cell.angle_gamma   90.00
#
_symmetry.space_group_name_H-M   'P 1'
#
loop_
_entity.id
_entity.type
_entity.pdbx_description
1 polymer ?
#
loop_
_entity_poly.entity_id
_entity_poly.type
_entity_poly.pdbx_seq_one_letter_code
_entity_poly.pdbx_strand_id
1 'polypeptide(L)'
;MSRVGAIATIIISLISACASAQNSVGIFENHSDVGAVLHPGSTTFDSAKNTYTVRGNGENLWASADAFQFAWKKMSGDVEITADVQFANLTGNEHKKAVLMFRQSLDADSVYADVALHASGLTSLQYRDQKGATTSEVESRVNNHGQLEFVSGPNKYPVDYTGARLKLTRRGAYVSLSIGAMGLNATYDGESIPIALTGDFYVGIGVCSHDKDVVEEANFSNVEIKNLSASAAEPVLYSTLETVAIDTTIRRVIYSDRSHFEAPNWARDGSYFLFNRNGHIEKLAVKGGTPEVLDTGTADRVNNDHGISPDASMLAISDNSQPTKSESGEETHDSLVYVLPITGGTPRRLTKKAPSYWHGWSPDGKTLAFVGQRNGDFDIYTIPVAGGEETRLTTAKGLDDGPEYSPDGRYIYFNSERTGHMQIWRMKADGSGQEQVFSDDYNNWFPHISPDGNFMVFLTYERDVTGHPGNKDVMLRLMSLGGDKMTDKKITVLAKLFGGQGTINVPSWAPDSKSLAFVSYALIPPEDAGAPAH
;
A
#
# COMPACT_ATOMS: atom_id res chain seq x y z
N MET A 1 19.61 88.81 -12.49
CA MET A 1 19.22 87.94 -11.40
C MET A 1 17.97 87.18 -11.87
N SER A 2 18.17 85.98 -12.40
CA SER A 2 17.14 85.14 -12.98
C SER A 2 16.80 84.03 -11.97
N ARG A 3 15.54 83.90 -11.60
CA ARG A 3 15.02 82.83 -10.76
C ARG A 3 14.44 81.76 -11.68
N VAL A 4 15.05 80.57 -11.68
CA VAL A 4 14.54 79.37 -12.33
C VAL A 4 13.62 78.65 -11.32
N GLY A 5 12.34 78.53 -11.65
CA GLY A 5 11.38 77.71 -10.88
C GLY A 5 11.40 76.26 -11.36
N ALA A 6 11.63 75.34 -10.44
CA ALA A 6 11.55 73.92 -10.71
C ALA A 6 10.10 73.44 -10.51
N ILE A 7 9.51 72.89 -11.58
CA ILE A 7 8.19 72.24 -11.51
C ILE A 7 8.42 70.74 -11.17
N ALA A 8 7.98 70.29 -10.00
CA ALA A 8 7.99 68.91 -9.61
C ALA A 8 6.74 68.21 -10.14
N THR A 9 6.89 67.30 -11.08
CA THR A 9 5.83 66.47 -11.59
C THR A 9 5.66 65.25 -10.65
N ILE A 10 4.57 65.21 -9.93
CA ILE A 10 4.17 64.05 -9.10
C ILE A 10 3.50 63.01 -10.03
N ILE A 11 4.18 61.91 -10.29
CA ILE A 11 3.62 60.72 -10.96
C ILE A 11 2.87 59.89 -9.89
N ILE A 12 1.54 59.95 -9.88
CA ILE A 12 0.70 59.05 -9.07
C ILE A 12 0.60 57.74 -9.84
N SER A 13 1.33 56.73 -9.40
CA SER A 13 1.16 55.35 -9.87
C SER A 13 -0.11 54.77 -9.26
N LEU A 14 -1.17 54.65 -10.06
CA LEU A 14 -2.35 53.87 -9.71
C LEU A 14 -1.96 52.39 -9.76
N ILE A 15 -1.75 51.79 -8.58
CA ILE A 15 -1.70 50.35 -8.42
C ILE A 15 -3.15 49.87 -8.52
N SER A 16 -3.53 49.36 -9.68
CA SER A 16 -4.79 48.63 -9.89
C SER A 16 -4.67 47.30 -9.14
N ALA A 17 -5.19 47.26 -7.92
CA ALA A 17 -5.46 45.98 -7.26
C ALA A 17 -6.60 45.32 -8.03
N CYS A 18 -6.27 44.35 -8.91
CA CYS A 18 -7.25 43.40 -9.40
C CYS A 18 -7.73 42.59 -8.19
N ALA A 19 -8.83 43.02 -7.58
CA ALA A 19 -9.63 42.15 -6.76
C ALA A 19 -10.17 41.05 -7.69
N SER A 20 -9.62 39.85 -7.64
CA SER A 20 -10.23 38.70 -8.27
C SER A 20 -11.63 38.54 -7.72
N ALA A 21 -12.66 38.71 -8.55
CA ALA A 21 -14.02 38.44 -8.17
C ALA A 21 -14.07 36.99 -7.63
N GLN A 22 -14.50 36.87 -6.39
CA GLN A 22 -14.64 35.59 -5.73
C GLN A 22 -15.83 34.87 -6.38
N ASN A 23 -15.57 33.85 -7.24
CA ASN A 23 -16.59 33.05 -7.92
C ASN A 23 -17.06 31.93 -6.98
N SER A 24 -17.64 32.32 -5.83
CA SER A 24 -18.19 31.34 -4.89
C SER A 24 -19.37 30.58 -5.52
N VAL A 25 -19.40 29.26 -5.29
CA VAL A 25 -20.44 28.38 -5.80
C VAL A 25 -20.86 27.38 -4.71
N GLY A 26 -22.08 27.53 -4.17
CA GLY A 26 -22.55 26.72 -3.05
C GLY A 26 -21.64 26.85 -1.82
N ILE A 27 -21.05 25.74 -1.34
CA ILE A 27 -20.15 25.73 -0.18
C ILE A 27 -18.69 26.04 -0.55
N PHE A 28 -18.35 26.12 -1.85
CA PHE A 28 -17.00 26.38 -2.32
C PHE A 28 -16.72 27.88 -2.43
N GLU A 29 -15.53 28.28 -2.04
CA GLU A 29 -15.08 29.68 -2.06
C GLU A 29 -14.80 30.17 -3.48
N ASN A 30 -14.36 29.24 -4.35
CA ASN A 30 -14.05 29.57 -5.73
C ASN A 30 -14.03 28.30 -6.60
N HIS A 31 -13.92 28.47 -7.92
CA HIS A 31 -13.62 27.44 -8.88
C HIS A 31 -12.75 27.99 -10.01
N SER A 32 -11.89 27.17 -10.54
CA SER A 32 -11.02 27.51 -11.67
C SER A 32 -10.49 26.24 -12.33
N ASP A 33 -9.98 26.39 -13.55
CA ASP A 33 -9.13 25.38 -14.14
C ASP A 33 -7.77 25.35 -13.41
N VAL A 34 -7.24 24.16 -13.25
CA VAL A 34 -5.89 23.86 -12.78
C VAL A 34 -5.09 23.35 -13.98
N GLY A 35 -3.88 23.89 -14.17
CA GLY A 35 -3.02 23.53 -15.30
C GLY A 35 -3.49 24.09 -16.63
N ALA A 36 -2.98 23.51 -17.72
CA ALA A 36 -3.27 23.97 -19.08
C ALA A 36 -4.46 23.20 -19.65
N VAL A 37 -5.61 23.88 -19.79
CA VAL A 37 -6.80 23.34 -20.45
C VAL A 37 -7.03 24.05 -21.78
N LEU A 38 -7.50 23.34 -22.78
CA LEU A 38 -7.82 23.92 -24.09
C LEU A 38 -9.20 24.59 -24.08
N HIS A 39 -10.14 24.04 -23.34
CA HIS A 39 -11.50 24.55 -23.18
C HIS A 39 -11.77 24.86 -21.72
N PRO A 40 -12.06 26.13 -21.35
CA PRO A 40 -12.35 26.50 -19.96
C PRO A 40 -13.48 25.68 -19.37
N GLY A 41 -13.25 25.20 -18.16
CA GLY A 41 -14.26 24.50 -17.39
C GLY A 41 -15.24 25.44 -16.69
N SER A 42 -16.23 24.86 -16.03
CA SER A 42 -17.20 25.60 -15.23
C SER A 42 -17.78 24.76 -14.11
N THR A 43 -18.21 25.41 -13.04
CA THR A 43 -18.94 24.79 -11.94
C THR A 43 -20.19 25.60 -11.64
N THR A 44 -21.33 24.92 -11.54
CA THR A 44 -22.62 25.53 -11.17
C THR A 44 -23.26 24.77 -10.02
N PHE A 45 -24.15 25.42 -9.26
CA PHE A 45 -24.84 24.82 -8.13
C PHE A 45 -26.35 25.05 -8.25
N ASP A 46 -27.10 23.95 -8.28
CA ASP A 46 -28.57 23.95 -8.19
C ASP A 46 -28.96 23.74 -6.72
N SER A 47 -29.35 24.82 -6.04
CA SER A 47 -29.72 24.80 -4.61
C SER A 47 -31.02 24.02 -4.35
N ALA A 48 -31.93 23.90 -5.34
CA ALA A 48 -33.17 23.15 -5.19
C ALA A 48 -32.92 21.62 -5.20
N LYS A 49 -31.89 21.17 -5.93
CA LYS A 49 -31.50 19.76 -6.02
C LYS A 49 -30.31 19.41 -5.12
N ASN A 50 -29.70 20.41 -4.47
CA ASN A 50 -28.44 20.26 -3.73
C ASN A 50 -27.35 19.55 -4.57
N THR A 51 -27.17 19.99 -5.83
CA THR A 51 -26.31 19.34 -6.80
C THR A 51 -25.38 20.34 -7.48
N TYR A 52 -24.11 20.01 -7.54
CA TYR A 52 -23.11 20.71 -8.34
C TYR A 52 -22.98 19.99 -9.68
N THR A 53 -22.96 20.77 -10.75
CA THR A 53 -22.58 20.31 -12.09
C THR A 53 -21.21 20.89 -12.41
N VAL A 54 -20.21 20.01 -12.56
CA VAL A 54 -18.84 20.38 -12.91
C VAL A 54 -18.57 19.93 -14.34
N ARG A 55 -18.14 20.88 -15.18
CA ARG A 55 -17.72 20.66 -16.55
C ARG A 55 -16.23 20.89 -16.64
N GLY A 56 -15.46 19.86 -16.97
CA GLY A 56 -14.00 19.92 -17.01
C GLY A 56 -13.44 19.44 -18.35
N ASN A 57 -12.38 20.12 -18.76
CA ASN A 57 -11.50 19.71 -19.84
C ASN A 57 -10.15 19.32 -19.22
N GLY A 58 -9.27 18.76 -20.00
CA GLY A 58 -7.88 18.48 -19.60
C GLY A 58 -7.41 17.10 -20.03
N GLU A 59 -6.13 17.02 -20.32
CA GLU A 59 -5.52 15.79 -20.81
C GLU A 59 -5.46 14.71 -19.72
N ASN A 60 -5.14 15.08 -18.47
CA ASN A 60 -5.14 14.13 -17.36
C ASN A 60 -5.00 14.80 -15.98
N LEU A 61 -5.40 14.05 -14.95
CA LEU A 61 -4.99 14.12 -13.56
C LEU A 61 -4.05 12.95 -13.30
N TRP A 62 -2.76 13.09 -13.70
CA TRP A 62 -1.78 12.00 -13.71
C TRP A 62 -0.36 12.52 -13.92
N ALA A 63 0.63 11.62 -13.98
CA ALA A 63 2.03 11.94 -14.19
C ALA A 63 2.51 13.06 -13.26
N SER A 64 3.25 14.04 -13.77
CA SER A 64 3.84 15.12 -12.95
C SER A 64 3.06 16.43 -12.98
N ALA A 65 1.98 16.52 -13.78
CA ALA A 65 1.18 17.74 -13.89
C ALA A 65 -0.28 17.41 -14.25
N ASP A 66 -1.21 18.19 -13.71
CA ASP A 66 -2.64 17.98 -13.80
C ASP A 66 -3.27 19.05 -14.70
N ALA A 67 -4.39 18.68 -15.39
CA ALA A 67 -5.23 19.59 -16.13
C ALA A 67 -6.71 19.24 -15.93
N PHE A 68 -7.48 20.07 -15.21
CA PHE A 68 -8.88 19.79 -14.85
C PHE A 68 -9.60 21.01 -14.29
N GLN A 69 -10.92 20.98 -14.26
CA GLN A 69 -11.75 21.95 -13.54
C GLN A 69 -11.87 21.58 -12.07
N PHE A 70 -11.68 22.53 -11.16
CA PHE A 70 -11.71 22.33 -9.71
C PHE A 70 -12.58 23.39 -9.02
N ALA A 71 -13.53 22.98 -8.17
CA ALA A 71 -14.25 23.84 -7.25
C ALA A 71 -13.80 23.51 -5.82
N TRP A 72 -13.40 24.54 -5.04
CA TRP A 72 -12.65 24.33 -3.82
C TRP A 72 -12.95 25.36 -2.73
N LYS A 73 -12.63 25.00 -1.51
CA LYS A 73 -12.44 25.87 -0.36
C LYS A 73 -11.16 25.54 0.39
N LYS A 74 -10.61 26.49 1.14
CA LYS A 74 -9.44 26.24 1.98
C LYS A 74 -9.85 25.65 3.31
N MET A 75 -9.11 24.65 3.75
CA MET A 75 -9.28 23.96 5.02
C MET A 75 -7.92 23.67 5.63
N SER A 76 -7.89 23.30 6.90
CA SER A 76 -6.69 22.82 7.60
C SER A 76 -7.07 21.76 8.63
N GLY A 77 -6.08 20.99 9.10
CA GLY A 77 -6.29 19.95 10.09
C GLY A 77 -6.93 18.69 9.50
N ASP A 78 -7.65 17.96 10.32
CA ASP A 78 -8.35 16.74 9.93
C ASP A 78 -9.68 17.08 9.26
N VAL A 79 -9.89 16.57 8.06
CA VAL A 79 -11.01 16.95 7.18
C VAL A 79 -11.57 15.73 6.48
N GLU A 80 -12.88 15.72 6.31
CA GLU A 80 -13.63 14.78 5.48
C GLU A 80 -14.39 15.53 4.39
N ILE A 81 -14.35 15.02 3.16
CA ILE A 81 -15.27 15.41 2.08
C ILE A 81 -16.01 14.17 1.59
N THR A 82 -17.33 14.30 1.42
CA THR A 82 -18.21 13.23 0.95
C THR A 82 -19.14 13.76 -0.13
N ALA A 83 -19.41 12.96 -1.17
CA ALA A 83 -20.42 13.28 -2.19
C ALA A 83 -20.96 12.01 -2.86
N ASP A 84 -22.16 12.10 -3.40
CA ASP A 84 -22.66 11.22 -4.44
C ASP A 84 -22.18 11.76 -5.78
N VAL A 85 -21.41 10.97 -6.52
CA VAL A 85 -20.73 11.37 -7.76
C VAL A 85 -21.29 10.57 -8.91
N GLN A 86 -21.70 11.24 -9.99
CA GLN A 86 -22.28 10.60 -11.17
C GLN A 86 -21.88 11.34 -12.45
N PHE A 87 -21.42 10.62 -13.48
CA PHE A 87 -21.21 11.18 -14.80
C PHE A 87 -22.55 11.48 -15.49
N ALA A 88 -22.60 12.56 -16.25
CA ALA A 88 -23.76 12.89 -17.10
C ALA A 88 -23.98 11.84 -18.21
N ASN A 89 -22.90 11.23 -18.69
CA ASN A 89 -22.91 10.09 -19.60
C ASN A 89 -21.62 9.28 -19.45
N LEU A 90 -21.62 8.03 -19.89
CA LEU A 90 -20.44 7.14 -19.89
C LEU A 90 -19.75 7.03 -21.25
N THR A 91 -20.18 7.82 -22.25
CA THR A 91 -19.52 7.87 -23.57
C THR A 91 -18.24 8.71 -23.48
N GLY A 92 -17.34 8.59 -24.46
CA GLY A 92 -16.07 9.29 -24.47
C GLY A 92 -14.94 8.46 -23.91
N ASN A 93 -13.96 9.12 -23.28
CA ASN A 93 -12.80 8.42 -22.73
C ASN A 93 -13.19 7.66 -21.45
N GLU A 94 -12.88 6.36 -21.38
CA GLU A 94 -13.17 5.51 -20.22
C GLU A 94 -12.40 5.92 -18.95
N HIS A 95 -11.28 6.64 -19.11
CA HIS A 95 -10.46 7.17 -18.03
C HIS A 95 -10.79 8.61 -17.63
N LYS A 96 -11.85 9.23 -18.18
CA LYS A 96 -12.32 10.51 -17.64
C LYS A 96 -12.64 10.37 -16.16
N LYS A 97 -12.35 11.41 -15.37
CA LYS A 97 -12.36 11.37 -13.90
C LYS A 97 -13.30 12.39 -13.31
N ALA A 98 -14.04 11.96 -12.30
CA ALA A 98 -14.74 12.83 -11.36
C ALA A 98 -14.16 12.57 -9.97
N VAL A 99 -13.67 13.62 -9.28
CA VAL A 99 -12.82 13.46 -8.08
C VAL A 99 -13.35 14.25 -6.88
N LEU A 100 -13.13 13.68 -5.67
CA LEU A 100 -13.03 14.45 -4.43
C LEU A 100 -11.54 14.57 -4.10
N MET A 101 -11.04 15.77 -3.74
CA MET A 101 -9.61 16.02 -3.70
C MET A 101 -9.20 16.88 -2.50
N PHE A 102 -8.03 16.52 -1.94
CA PHE A 102 -7.20 17.39 -1.10
C PHE A 102 -5.94 17.78 -1.87
N ARG A 103 -5.60 19.10 -1.89
CA ARG A 103 -4.51 19.59 -2.71
C ARG A 103 -3.77 20.72 -2.01
N GLN A 104 -2.42 20.67 -1.98
CA GLN A 104 -1.61 21.66 -1.26
C GLN A 104 -1.66 23.05 -1.89
N SER A 105 -1.66 23.13 -3.22
CA SER A 105 -1.75 24.38 -3.99
C SER A 105 -2.54 24.19 -5.28
N LEU A 106 -2.86 25.30 -5.99
CA LEU A 106 -3.50 25.26 -7.31
C LEU A 106 -2.49 25.10 -8.47
N ASP A 107 -1.20 24.91 -8.18
CA ASP A 107 -0.20 24.61 -9.23
C ASP A 107 -0.47 23.26 -9.85
N ALA A 108 -0.27 23.10 -11.16
CA ALA A 108 -0.53 21.85 -11.86
C ALA A 108 0.25 20.65 -11.29
N ASP A 109 1.43 20.88 -10.74
CA ASP A 109 2.35 19.89 -10.18
C ASP A 109 2.25 19.72 -8.65
N SER A 110 1.16 20.21 -8.03
CA SER A 110 0.97 20.20 -6.58
C SER A 110 0.98 18.82 -5.96
N VAL A 111 1.37 18.72 -4.68
CA VAL A 111 1.05 17.60 -3.80
C VAL A 111 -0.46 17.48 -3.69
N TYR A 112 -1.00 16.27 -3.84
CA TYR A 112 -2.44 16.01 -3.72
C TYR A 112 -2.75 14.56 -3.38
N ALA A 113 -3.96 14.32 -2.88
CA ALA A 113 -4.62 13.04 -2.85
C ALA A 113 -6.08 13.22 -3.29
N ASP A 114 -6.57 12.32 -4.11
CA ASP A 114 -7.98 12.29 -4.51
C ASP A 114 -8.55 10.88 -4.51
N VAL A 115 -9.86 10.81 -4.44
CA VAL A 115 -10.59 9.63 -4.89
C VAL A 115 -11.13 9.92 -6.28
N ALA A 116 -10.68 9.14 -7.25
CA ALA A 116 -11.08 9.25 -8.65
C ALA A 116 -12.10 8.16 -9.01
N LEU A 117 -13.32 8.57 -9.41
CA LEU A 117 -14.26 7.72 -10.13
C LEU A 117 -14.00 7.89 -11.62
N HIS A 118 -13.75 6.79 -12.34
CA HIS A 118 -13.59 6.77 -13.78
C HIS A 118 -14.89 6.34 -14.49
N ALA A 119 -15.05 6.71 -15.75
CA ALA A 119 -16.21 6.27 -16.53
C ALA A 119 -16.24 4.75 -16.78
N SER A 120 -15.09 4.09 -16.74
CA SER A 120 -14.98 2.62 -16.76
C SER A 120 -15.49 1.94 -15.49
N GLY A 121 -15.78 2.70 -14.41
CA GLY A 121 -16.09 2.19 -13.07
C GLY A 121 -14.85 1.98 -12.19
N LEU A 122 -13.63 2.17 -12.72
CA LEU A 122 -12.42 2.19 -11.89
C LEU A 122 -12.56 3.27 -10.82
N THR A 123 -12.32 2.87 -9.56
CA THR A 123 -12.26 3.80 -8.44
C THR A 123 -10.93 3.61 -7.76
N SER A 124 -10.23 4.70 -7.47
CA SER A 124 -8.89 4.63 -6.92
C SER A 124 -8.56 5.83 -6.05
N LEU A 125 -7.65 5.61 -5.10
CA LEU A 125 -6.97 6.66 -4.34
C LEU A 125 -5.71 7.05 -5.12
N GLN A 126 -5.73 8.21 -5.79
CA GLN A 126 -4.57 8.73 -6.53
C GLN A 126 -3.86 9.78 -5.69
N TYR A 127 -2.54 9.85 -5.79
CA TYR A 127 -1.76 10.82 -5.02
C TYR A 127 -0.43 11.17 -5.64
N ARG A 128 0.03 12.39 -5.35
CA ARG A 128 1.37 12.89 -5.62
C ARG A 128 1.95 13.36 -4.29
N ASP A 129 2.92 12.63 -3.74
CA ASP A 129 3.47 12.86 -2.40
C ASP A 129 4.51 13.98 -2.33
N GLN A 130 5.05 14.40 -3.48
CA GLN A 130 5.97 15.51 -3.62
C GLN A 130 5.63 16.34 -4.85
N LYS A 131 5.82 17.67 -4.74
CA LYS A 131 5.59 18.59 -5.86
C LYS A 131 6.41 18.17 -7.08
N GLY A 132 5.74 18.02 -8.23
CA GLY A 132 6.36 17.62 -9.50
C GLY A 132 6.70 16.13 -9.62
N ALA A 133 6.44 15.31 -8.60
CA ALA A 133 6.59 13.87 -8.71
C ALA A 133 5.51 13.25 -9.60
N THR A 134 5.74 12.02 -10.03
CA THR A 134 4.74 11.24 -10.76
C THR A 134 3.63 10.81 -9.79
N THR A 135 2.39 10.87 -10.25
CA THR A 135 1.22 10.35 -9.53
C THR A 135 1.32 8.85 -9.33
N SER A 136 0.97 8.41 -8.14
CA SER A 136 0.82 7.01 -7.74
C SER A 136 -0.65 6.69 -7.48
N GLU A 137 -0.99 5.40 -7.46
CA GLU A 137 -2.38 4.95 -7.37
C GLU A 137 -2.52 3.71 -6.51
N VAL A 138 -3.61 3.66 -5.74
CA VAL A 138 -4.13 2.45 -5.10
C VAL A 138 -5.51 2.21 -5.67
N GLU A 139 -5.66 1.18 -6.50
CA GLU A 139 -6.95 0.76 -7.05
C GLU A 139 -7.76 0.04 -5.99
N SER A 140 -9.03 0.43 -5.82
CA SER A 140 -9.93 -0.27 -4.93
C SER A 140 -10.28 -1.66 -5.44
N ARG A 141 -10.71 -2.55 -4.54
CA ARG A 141 -11.22 -3.87 -4.93
C ARG A 141 -12.57 -3.80 -5.65
N VAL A 142 -13.23 -2.64 -5.59
CA VAL A 142 -14.48 -2.35 -6.33
C VAL A 142 -14.13 -2.04 -7.76
N ASN A 143 -13.33 -2.89 -8.40
CA ASN A 143 -13.04 -2.65 -9.80
C ASN A 143 -12.62 -3.91 -10.53
N ASN A 144 -13.18 -4.08 -11.66
CA ASN A 144 -12.46 -4.40 -12.90
C ASN A 144 -13.41 -4.41 -14.10
N HIS A 145 -13.06 -3.64 -15.10
CA HIS A 145 -13.64 -3.72 -16.44
C HIS A 145 -15.17 -3.61 -16.49
N GLY A 146 -15.71 -2.55 -15.86
CA GLY A 146 -17.12 -2.23 -15.98
C GLY A 146 -18.05 -3.10 -15.11
N GLN A 147 -17.56 -3.71 -14.02
CA GLN A 147 -18.42 -4.39 -13.05
C GLN A 147 -18.02 -3.99 -11.62
N LEU A 148 -18.73 -3.00 -11.05
CA LEU A 148 -18.69 -2.73 -9.62
C LEU A 148 -19.28 -3.94 -8.88
N GLU A 149 -18.47 -4.93 -8.57
CA GLU A 149 -18.82 -5.92 -7.57
C GLU A 149 -18.50 -5.33 -6.20
N PHE A 150 -19.47 -4.68 -5.54
CA PHE A 150 -19.37 -4.44 -4.11
C PHE A 150 -19.38 -5.80 -3.42
N VAL A 151 -18.19 -6.30 -3.10
CA VAL A 151 -18.06 -7.49 -2.26
C VAL A 151 -17.98 -7.04 -0.80
N SER A 152 -19.09 -6.53 -0.28
CA SER A 152 -19.27 -6.43 1.15
C SER A 152 -20.44 -7.34 1.55
N GLY A 153 -20.13 -8.50 2.13
CA GLY A 153 -21.11 -9.41 2.67
C GLY A 153 -21.84 -10.27 1.62
N PRO A 154 -22.85 -11.09 2.06
CA PRO A 154 -23.53 -12.06 1.22
C PRO A 154 -24.46 -11.46 0.14
N ASN A 155 -24.62 -10.15 0.09
CA ASN A 155 -25.51 -9.48 -0.84
C ASN A 155 -24.70 -8.73 -1.90
N LYS A 156 -24.55 -9.31 -3.07
CA LYS A 156 -24.09 -8.65 -4.29
C LYS A 156 -25.16 -7.65 -4.73
N TYR A 157 -24.89 -6.36 -4.59
CA TYR A 157 -25.73 -5.34 -5.21
C TYR A 157 -25.16 -4.99 -6.58
N PRO A 158 -25.92 -5.15 -7.67
CA PRO A 158 -25.52 -4.56 -8.94
C PRO A 158 -25.56 -3.03 -8.76
N VAL A 159 -24.40 -2.40 -8.79
CA VAL A 159 -24.32 -0.94 -8.80
C VAL A 159 -24.61 -0.49 -10.23
N ASP A 160 -25.52 0.45 -10.36
CA ASP A 160 -25.70 1.18 -11.61
C ASP A 160 -24.41 2.01 -11.84
N TYR A 161 -23.62 1.64 -12.84
CA TYR A 161 -22.28 2.15 -13.15
C TYR A 161 -22.16 3.65 -13.33
N THR A 162 -23.26 4.37 -13.26
CA THR A 162 -23.27 5.80 -13.53
C THR A 162 -22.74 6.63 -12.36
N GLY A 163 -22.65 6.07 -11.14
CA GLY A 163 -22.19 6.82 -9.97
C GLY A 163 -21.92 6.01 -8.73
N ALA A 164 -21.28 6.66 -7.76
CA ALA A 164 -20.93 6.10 -6.45
C ALA A 164 -21.00 7.17 -5.36
N ARG A 165 -21.19 6.74 -4.10
CA ARG A 165 -20.91 7.56 -2.93
C ARG A 165 -19.44 7.46 -2.60
N LEU A 166 -18.75 8.58 -2.65
CA LEU A 166 -17.32 8.67 -2.36
C LEU A 166 -17.09 9.47 -1.08
N LYS A 167 -16.08 9.07 -0.32
CA LYS A 167 -15.61 9.79 0.85
C LYS A 167 -14.09 9.77 0.89
N LEU A 168 -13.48 10.93 1.04
CA LEU A 168 -12.06 11.12 1.24
C LEU A 168 -11.82 11.72 2.62
N THR A 169 -11.06 11.04 3.47
CA THR A 169 -10.82 11.43 4.86
C THR A 169 -9.34 11.64 5.10
N ARG A 170 -8.97 12.79 5.68
CA ARG A 170 -7.63 13.07 6.19
C ARG A 170 -7.62 13.00 7.71
N ARG A 171 -6.74 12.15 8.27
CA ARG A 171 -6.42 12.08 9.70
C ARG A 171 -4.91 12.13 9.89
N GLY A 172 -4.42 13.18 10.54
CA GLY A 172 -2.98 13.38 10.72
C GLY A 172 -2.23 13.39 9.38
N ALA A 173 -1.28 12.47 9.22
CA ALA A 173 -0.49 12.32 8.00
C ALA A 173 -1.11 11.37 6.97
N TYR A 174 -2.29 10.79 7.24
CA TYR A 174 -2.90 9.79 6.36
C TYR A 174 -4.15 10.29 5.68
N VAL A 175 -4.34 9.86 4.44
CA VAL A 175 -5.57 10.02 3.67
C VAL A 175 -6.11 8.65 3.33
N SER A 176 -7.41 8.45 3.55
CA SER A 176 -8.11 7.19 3.31
C SER A 176 -9.34 7.40 2.44
N LEU A 177 -9.66 6.35 1.67
CA LEU A 177 -10.82 6.27 0.79
C LEU A 177 -11.92 5.42 1.44
N SER A 178 -13.19 5.85 1.27
CA SER A 178 -14.36 5.02 1.51
C SER A 178 -15.32 5.11 0.33
N ILE A 179 -15.96 4.01 -0.01
CA ILE A 179 -16.85 3.87 -1.16
C ILE A 179 -18.20 3.31 -0.71
N GLY A 180 -19.26 3.71 -1.38
CA GLY A 180 -20.61 3.19 -1.16
C GLY A 180 -21.50 3.37 -2.40
N ALA A 181 -22.69 2.77 -2.39
CA ALA A 181 -23.69 3.08 -3.37
C ALA A 181 -24.26 4.49 -3.14
N MET A 182 -24.69 5.17 -4.20
CA MET A 182 -25.28 6.50 -4.12
C MET A 182 -26.43 6.53 -3.10
N GLY A 183 -26.45 7.54 -2.25
CA GLY A 183 -27.45 7.70 -1.18
C GLY A 183 -27.26 6.80 0.03
N LEU A 184 -26.29 5.89 0.04
CA LEU A 184 -25.95 5.03 1.19
C LEU A 184 -24.68 5.53 1.88
N ASN A 185 -24.34 4.94 3.03
CA ASN A 185 -23.09 5.24 3.70
C ASN A 185 -21.90 4.67 2.92
N ALA A 186 -20.84 5.45 2.79
CA ALA A 186 -19.55 4.97 2.31
C ALA A 186 -18.81 4.24 3.44
N THR A 187 -18.18 3.12 3.12
CA THR A 187 -17.38 2.30 4.04
C THR A 187 -15.92 2.29 3.60
N TYR A 188 -15.00 2.26 4.57
CA TYR A 188 -13.58 2.10 4.29
C TYR A 188 -13.33 0.78 3.56
N ASP A 189 -12.60 0.82 2.46
CA ASP A 189 -12.42 -0.33 1.56
C ASP A 189 -10.98 -0.87 1.53
N GLY A 190 -10.07 -0.25 2.26
CA GLY A 190 -8.70 -0.73 2.43
C GLY A 190 -7.61 0.24 1.98
N GLU A 191 -7.96 1.32 1.28
CA GLU A 191 -6.98 2.27 0.78
C GLU A 191 -6.64 3.33 1.82
N SER A 192 -5.38 3.36 2.22
CA SER A 192 -4.81 4.42 3.05
C SER A 192 -3.38 4.72 2.62
N ILE A 193 -3.03 6.00 2.54
CA ILE A 193 -1.70 6.45 2.12
C ILE A 193 -1.17 7.53 3.05
N PRO A 194 0.14 7.56 3.32
CA PRO A 194 0.76 8.71 3.96
C PRO A 194 0.94 9.85 2.94
N ILE A 195 0.53 11.07 3.31
CA ILE A 195 0.72 12.27 2.50
C ILE A 195 0.91 13.51 3.36
N ALA A 196 1.91 14.32 3.05
CA ALA A 196 2.21 15.55 3.77
C ALA A 196 1.45 16.73 3.18
N LEU A 197 0.29 17.07 3.75
CA LEU A 197 -0.41 18.34 3.53
C LEU A 197 -0.19 19.20 4.77
N THR A 198 0.40 20.39 4.60
CA THR A 198 0.81 21.28 5.70
C THR A 198 0.06 22.60 5.69
N GLY A 199 -0.28 23.11 6.88
CA GLY A 199 -1.03 24.36 7.02
C GLY A 199 -2.39 24.29 6.33
N ASP A 200 -2.75 25.34 5.57
CA ASP A 200 -3.95 25.37 4.76
C ASP A 200 -3.74 24.62 3.44
N PHE A 201 -4.76 23.89 3.04
CA PHE A 201 -4.83 23.16 1.77
C PHE A 201 -6.23 23.30 1.15
N TYR A 202 -6.36 22.96 -0.12
CA TYR A 202 -7.60 23.04 -0.87
C TYR A 202 -8.37 21.72 -0.78
N VAL A 203 -9.66 21.79 -0.50
CA VAL A 203 -10.60 20.68 -0.43
C VAL A 203 -11.72 20.93 -1.43
N GLY A 204 -12.00 19.97 -2.31
CA GLY A 204 -13.00 20.22 -3.32
C GLY A 204 -13.35 19.05 -4.22
N ILE A 205 -14.07 19.38 -5.29
CA ILE A 205 -14.57 18.48 -6.33
C ILE A 205 -14.03 18.89 -7.69
N GLY A 206 -13.75 17.93 -8.55
CA GLY A 206 -13.21 18.25 -9.87
C GLY A 206 -13.57 17.25 -10.95
N VAL A 207 -13.41 17.68 -12.22
CA VAL A 207 -13.63 16.85 -13.42
C VAL A 207 -12.49 17.05 -14.40
N CYS A 208 -11.95 15.93 -14.91
CA CYS A 208 -11.00 15.86 -15.99
C CYS A 208 -11.57 14.98 -17.11
N SER A 209 -11.55 15.46 -18.35
CA SER A 209 -12.07 14.71 -19.50
C SER A 209 -11.17 13.56 -19.98
N HIS A 210 -9.89 13.58 -19.60
CA HIS A 210 -8.85 12.69 -20.14
C HIS A 210 -8.75 12.78 -21.69
N ASP A 211 -9.13 13.94 -22.21
CA ASP A 211 -9.04 14.32 -23.62
C ASP A 211 -9.03 15.86 -23.71
N LYS A 212 -7.92 16.43 -24.21
CA LYS A 212 -7.76 17.89 -24.29
C LYS A 212 -8.77 18.59 -25.20
N ASP A 213 -9.37 17.86 -26.13
CA ASP A 213 -10.30 18.40 -27.15
C ASP A 213 -11.78 18.30 -26.70
N VAL A 214 -12.07 17.66 -25.55
CA VAL A 214 -13.44 17.39 -25.08
C VAL A 214 -13.67 18.01 -23.70
N VAL A 215 -14.88 18.50 -23.46
CA VAL A 215 -15.38 18.89 -22.12
C VAL A 215 -16.35 17.81 -21.64
N GLU A 216 -16.04 17.21 -20.50
CA GLU A 216 -16.89 16.21 -19.85
C GLU A 216 -17.61 16.80 -18.65
N GLU A 217 -18.72 16.16 -18.24
CA GLU A 217 -19.59 16.64 -17.20
C GLU A 217 -19.87 15.56 -16.17
N ALA A 218 -19.77 15.93 -14.89
CA ALA A 218 -20.21 15.11 -13.77
C ALA A 218 -21.05 15.94 -12.77
N ASN A 219 -21.98 15.26 -12.12
CA ASN A 219 -22.82 15.80 -11.07
C ASN A 219 -22.34 15.29 -9.71
N PHE A 220 -22.27 16.21 -8.75
CA PHE A 220 -21.94 15.93 -7.36
C PHE A 220 -23.12 16.38 -6.49
N SER A 221 -23.83 15.43 -5.89
CA SER A 221 -24.93 15.72 -4.99
C SER A 221 -24.57 15.33 -3.55
N ASN A 222 -25.30 15.89 -2.58
CA ASN A 222 -25.08 15.64 -1.17
C ASN A 222 -23.61 15.86 -0.75
N VAL A 223 -23.00 16.93 -1.29
CA VAL A 223 -21.61 17.29 -0.97
C VAL A 223 -21.54 17.83 0.44
N GLU A 224 -20.74 17.19 1.28
CA GLU A 224 -20.47 17.63 2.64
C GLU A 224 -18.96 17.75 2.86
N ILE A 225 -18.53 18.80 3.55
CA ILE A 225 -17.15 18.98 4.01
C ILE A 225 -17.19 19.26 5.51
N LYS A 226 -16.45 18.47 6.28
CA LYS A 226 -16.42 18.56 7.75
C LYS A 226 -14.99 18.67 8.26
N ASN A 227 -14.77 19.55 9.25
CA ASN A 227 -13.63 19.43 10.14
C ASN A 227 -13.89 18.27 11.10
N LEU A 228 -12.91 17.42 11.28
CA LEU A 228 -12.98 16.29 12.17
C LEU A 228 -12.31 16.63 13.50
N SER A 229 -12.98 16.30 14.60
CA SER A 229 -12.35 16.32 15.92
C SER A 229 -11.48 15.06 16.11
N ALA A 230 -10.57 15.11 17.07
CA ALA A 230 -9.89 13.90 17.52
C ALA A 230 -10.94 12.87 17.94
N SER A 231 -10.78 11.63 17.48
CA SER A 231 -11.65 10.53 17.88
C SER A 231 -11.52 10.29 19.39
N ALA A 232 -12.64 10.11 20.07
CA ALA A 232 -12.69 9.68 21.47
C ALA A 232 -12.65 8.15 21.59
N ALA A 233 -12.88 7.43 20.49
CA ALA A 233 -12.83 5.97 20.42
C ALA A 233 -11.45 5.49 19.95
N GLU A 234 -11.03 4.34 20.48
CA GLU A 234 -9.82 3.68 20.01
C GLU A 234 -9.98 3.29 18.53
N PRO A 235 -8.99 3.56 17.68
CA PRO A 235 -9.06 3.20 16.28
C PRO A 235 -9.02 1.69 16.10
N VAL A 236 -9.74 1.22 15.10
CA VAL A 236 -9.75 -0.19 14.70
C VAL A 236 -8.63 -0.44 13.70
N LEU A 237 -7.86 -1.49 13.95
CA LEU A 237 -6.85 -1.95 13.00
C LEU A 237 -7.54 -2.62 11.81
N TYR A 238 -7.24 -2.15 10.62
CA TYR A 238 -7.53 -2.82 9.36
C TYR A 238 -6.24 -3.38 8.78
N SER A 239 -6.29 -4.63 8.33
CA SER A 239 -5.26 -5.23 7.49
C SER A 239 -5.77 -5.27 6.06
N THR A 240 -4.93 -4.92 5.11
CA THR A 240 -5.28 -4.93 3.68
C THR A 240 -4.23 -5.74 2.91
N LEU A 241 -4.67 -6.84 2.28
CA LEU A 241 -3.87 -7.58 1.31
C LEU A 241 -3.90 -6.83 -0.01
N GLU A 242 -2.74 -6.45 -0.47
CA GLU A 242 -2.56 -5.72 -1.72
C GLU A 242 -1.55 -6.43 -2.63
N THR A 243 -1.63 -6.09 -3.91
CA THR A 243 -0.56 -6.36 -4.88
C THR A 243 0.01 -5.05 -5.39
N VAL A 244 1.29 -5.05 -5.78
CA VAL A 244 1.92 -3.93 -6.48
C VAL A 244 2.66 -4.42 -7.72
N ALA A 245 2.45 -3.74 -8.85
CA ALA A 245 3.18 -3.98 -10.09
C ALA A 245 4.53 -3.25 -10.02
N ILE A 246 5.63 -3.93 -10.41
CA ILE A 246 6.98 -3.37 -10.24
C ILE A 246 7.35 -2.32 -11.28
N ASP A 247 6.67 -2.27 -12.42
CA ASP A 247 6.92 -1.35 -13.53
C ASP A 247 6.13 -0.04 -13.41
N THR A 248 4.89 -0.12 -12.92
CA THR A 248 3.97 1.02 -12.80
C THR A 248 3.84 1.53 -11.38
N THR A 249 4.22 0.73 -10.37
CA THR A 249 3.98 0.98 -8.94
C THR A 249 2.49 1.10 -8.56
N ILE A 250 1.58 0.72 -9.46
CA ILE A 250 0.14 0.67 -9.18
C ILE A 250 -0.12 -0.42 -8.15
N ARG A 251 -0.75 -0.04 -7.05
CA ARG A 251 -1.20 -0.92 -5.98
C ARG A 251 -2.65 -1.31 -6.25
N ARG A 252 -3.03 -2.52 -5.83
CA ARG A 252 -4.43 -2.98 -5.93
C ARG A 252 -4.84 -3.69 -4.66
N VAL A 253 -5.96 -3.28 -4.09
CA VAL A 253 -6.57 -3.96 -2.94
C VAL A 253 -7.21 -5.27 -3.40
N ILE A 254 -6.85 -6.37 -2.75
CA ILE A 254 -7.42 -7.70 -2.97
C ILE A 254 -8.43 -8.05 -1.88
N TYR A 255 -8.08 -7.76 -0.62
CA TYR A 255 -8.90 -8.08 0.54
C TYR A 255 -8.57 -7.15 1.70
N SER A 256 -9.58 -6.70 2.43
CA SER A 256 -9.41 -5.89 3.64
C SER A 256 -10.33 -6.39 4.75
N ASP A 257 -9.85 -6.40 5.98
CA ASP A 257 -10.60 -6.87 7.15
C ASP A 257 -10.19 -6.08 8.41
N ARG A 258 -11.12 -6.02 9.39
CA ARG A 258 -10.90 -5.43 10.73
C ARG A 258 -10.09 -6.31 11.69
N SER A 259 -9.55 -7.41 11.22
CA SER A 259 -8.69 -8.30 11.98
C SER A 259 -7.24 -8.17 11.54
N HIS A 260 -6.31 -8.44 12.45
CA HIS A 260 -4.91 -8.58 12.07
C HIS A 260 -4.71 -9.86 11.28
N PHE A 261 -4.18 -9.72 10.06
CA PHE A 261 -3.63 -10.81 9.26
C PHE A 261 -2.34 -10.34 8.59
N GLU A 262 -1.47 -11.27 8.17
CA GLU A 262 -0.10 -10.96 7.82
C GLU A 262 0.55 -11.97 6.87
N ALA A 263 1.70 -11.59 6.28
CA ALA A 263 2.62 -12.47 5.58
C ALA A 263 2.00 -13.21 4.38
N PRO A 264 1.61 -12.51 3.31
CA PRO A 264 1.00 -13.13 2.14
C PRO A 264 2.04 -13.91 1.33
N ASN A 265 1.75 -15.19 1.06
CA ASN A 265 2.56 -16.05 0.22
C ASN A 265 1.79 -16.39 -1.05
N TRP A 266 2.31 -16.03 -2.23
CA TRP A 266 1.62 -16.23 -3.50
C TRP A 266 1.82 -17.67 -4.01
N ALA A 267 0.74 -18.31 -4.41
CA ALA A 267 0.78 -19.67 -4.99
C ALA A 267 1.62 -19.71 -6.27
N ARG A 268 2.34 -20.81 -6.48
CA ARG A 268 3.26 -21.00 -7.65
C ARG A 268 2.54 -21.01 -9.00
N ASP A 269 1.24 -21.32 -9.01
CA ASP A 269 0.38 -21.27 -10.20
C ASP A 269 -0.33 -19.90 -10.37
N GLY A 270 -0.13 -18.98 -9.45
CA GLY A 270 -0.72 -17.64 -9.46
C GLY A 270 -2.19 -17.58 -9.03
N SER A 271 -2.80 -18.66 -8.57
CA SER A 271 -4.26 -18.75 -8.39
C SER A 271 -4.78 -18.28 -7.04
N TYR A 272 -3.95 -18.27 -5.98
CA TYR A 272 -4.34 -17.87 -4.63
C TYR A 272 -3.18 -17.31 -3.81
N PHE A 273 -3.52 -16.72 -2.66
CA PHE A 273 -2.62 -16.36 -1.57
C PHE A 273 -2.85 -17.26 -0.37
N LEU A 274 -1.78 -17.55 0.38
CA LEU A 274 -1.85 -17.99 1.76
C LEU A 274 -1.39 -16.84 2.65
N PHE A 275 -2.03 -16.67 3.80
CA PHE A 275 -1.62 -15.69 4.81
C PHE A 275 -1.99 -16.19 6.22
N ASN A 276 -1.34 -15.63 7.24
CA ASN A 276 -1.62 -15.95 8.63
C ASN A 276 -2.71 -15.05 9.20
N ARG A 277 -3.66 -15.64 9.93
CA ARG A 277 -4.62 -14.93 10.78
C ARG A 277 -4.90 -15.72 12.05
N ASN A 278 -4.70 -15.09 13.21
CA ASN A 278 -5.02 -15.69 14.52
C ASN A 278 -4.43 -17.08 14.74
N GLY A 279 -3.21 -17.33 14.25
CA GLY A 279 -2.54 -18.62 14.39
C GLY A 279 -2.92 -19.68 13.35
N HIS A 280 -3.75 -19.34 12.38
CA HIS A 280 -4.14 -20.22 11.29
C HIS A 280 -3.64 -19.71 9.93
N ILE A 281 -3.42 -20.62 9.01
CA ILE A 281 -3.19 -20.29 7.60
C ILE A 281 -4.53 -20.22 6.89
N GLU A 282 -4.76 -19.11 6.21
CA GLU A 282 -5.95 -18.91 5.37
C GLU A 282 -5.56 -18.83 3.90
N LYS A 283 -6.45 -19.31 3.04
CA LYS A 283 -6.33 -19.32 1.59
C LYS A 283 -7.35 -18.37 0.98
N LEU A 284 -6.90 -17.49 0.09
CA LEU A 284 -7.73 -16.53 -0.64
C LEU A 284 -7.41 -16.57 -2.12
N ALA A 285 -8.43 -16.66 -2.98
CA ALA A 285 -8.23 -16.56 -4.43
C ALA A 285 -7.64 -15.18 -4.83
N VAL A 286 -6.78 -15.14 -5.86
CA VAL A 286 -6.16 -13.88 -6.35
C VAL A 286 -7.21 -12.83 -6.75
N LYS A 287 -8.36 -13.25 -7.22
CA LYS A 287 -9.49 -12.36 -7.54
C LYS A 287 -10.25 -11.82 -6.31
N GLY A 288 -9.81 -12.15 -5.09
CA GLY A 288 -10.53 -11.83 -3.85
C GLY A 288 -11.63 -12.85 -3.52
N GLY A 289 -12.49 -12.49 -2.58
CA GLY A 289 -13.57 -13.33 -2.08
C GLY A 289 -13.47 -13.55 -0.57
N THR A 290 -14.00 -14.67 -0.08
CA THR A 290 -13.94 -15.05 1.33
C THR A 290 -12.74 -15.98 1.56
N PRO A 291 -11.84 -15.66 2.50
CA PRO A 291 -10.75 -16.57 2.87
C PRO A 291 -11.28 -17.88 3.48
N GLU A 292 -10.55 -18.96 3.23
CA GLU A 292 -10.83 -20.30 3.76
C GLU A 292 -9.66 -20.76 4.63
N VAL A 293 -9.96 -21.27 5.83
CA VAL A 293 -8.94 -21.82 6.74
C VAL A 293 -8.39 -23.12 6.17
N LEU A 294 -7.05 -23.20 6.06
CA LEU A 294 -6.34 -24.44 5.73
C LEU A 294 -6.23 -25.32 6.99
N ASP A 295 -6.59 -26.59 6.89
CA ASP A 295 -6.39 -27.53 7.99
C ASP A 295 -4.89 -27.77 8.22
N THR A 296 -4.37 -27.32 9.34
CA THR A 296 -2.97 -27.51 9.78
C THR A 296 -2.86 -28.52 10.93
N GLY A 297 -3.91 -29.33 11.16
CA GLY A 297 -3.95 -30.39 12.16
C GLY A 297 -3.77 -29.83 13.58
N THR A 298 -2.65 -30.22 14.22
CA THR A 298 -2.33 -29.78 15.60
C THR A 298 -1.59 -28.44 15.68
N ALA A 299 -1.22 -27.83 14.56
CA ALA A 299 -0.57 -26.53 14.52
C ALA A 299 -1.65 -25.44 14.42
N ASP A 300 -2.02 -24.89 15.59
CA ASP A 300 -3.08 -23.88 15.75
C ASP A 300 -2.55 -22.53 16.27
N ARG A 301 -1.23 -22.39 16.35
CA ARG A 301 -0.50 -21.17 16.72
C ARG A 301 0.62 -20.89 15.72
N VAL A 302 0.30 -21.05 14.44
CA VAL A 302 1.21 -20.73 13.33
C VAL A 302 1.49 -19.23 13.36
N ASN A 303 2.76 -18.85 13.23
CA ASN A 303 3.15 -17.45 13.12
C ASN A 303 3.26 -17.02 11.64
N ASN A 304 3.80 -15.83 11.39
CA ASN A 304 3.91 -15.26 10.04
C ASN A 304 4.94 -15.96 9.12
N ASP A 305 5.76 -16.89 9.64
CA ASP A 305 6.82 -17.51 8.85
C ASP A 305 6.34 -18.83 8.25
N HIS A 306 5.83 -18.76 7.03
CA HIS A 306 5.31 -19.90 6.29
C HIS A 306 5.59 -19.77 4.79
N GLY A 307 5.60 -20.88 4.06
CA GLY A 307 5.80 -20.79 2.61
C GLY A 307 5.68 -22.08 1.84
N ILE A 308 5.25 -21.92 0.60
CA ILE A 308 4.95 -22.98 -0.36
C ILE A 308 6.25 -23.50 -0.96
N SER A 309 6.41 -24.84 -1.04
CA SER A 309 7.56 -25.49 -1.68
C SER A 309 7.66 -25.12 -3.18
N PRO A 310 8.86 -25.24 -3.78
CA PRO A 310 9.06 -24.93 -5.20
C PRO A 310 8.17 -25.73 -6.15
N ASP A 311 7.87 -26.98 -5.82
CA ASP A 311 6.99 -27.88 -6.58
C ASP A 311 5.50 -27.74 -6.23
N ALA A 312 5.15 -26.80 -5.34
CA ALA A 312 3.80 -26.57 -4.83
C ALA A 312 3.14 -27.78 -4.13
N SER A 313 3.90 -28.77 -3.69
CA SER A 313 3.36 -29.97 -3.03
C SER A 313 3.26 -29.86 -1.51
N MET A 314 4.10 -29.02 -0.89
CA MET A 314 4.24 -28.88 0.55
C MET A 314 4.14 -27.43 1.00
N LEU A 315 3.77 -27.27 2.27
CA LEU A 315 3.84 -26.00 3.02
C LEU A 315 4.82 -26.19 4.19
N ALA A 316 5.74 -25.25 4.39
CA ALA A 316 6.50 -25.11 5.61
C ALA A 316 5.83 -24.06 6.50
N ILE A 317 5.80 -24.31 7.79
CA ILE A 317 5.23 -23.41 8.79
C ILE A 317 6.13 -23.33 10.02
N SER A 318 6.09 -22.20 10.70
CA SER A 318 6.61 -22.01 12.05
C SER A 318 5.45 -21.96 13.02
N ASP A 319 5.46 -22.82 14.05
CA ASP A 319 4.31 -22.98 14.94
C ASP A 319 4.73 -23.07 16.41
N ASN A 320 3.91 -22.44 17.27
CA ASN A 320 4.12 -22.29 18.73
C ASN A 320 3.15 -23.16 19.56
N SER A 321 2.40 -24.08 18.95
CA SER A 321 1.36 -24.89 19.65
C SER A 321 1.95 -25.89 20.62
N GLN A 322 3.15 -26.41 20.35
CA GLN A 322 3.75 -27.46 21.16
C GLN A 322 4.63 -26.91 22.28
N PRO A 323 4.59 -27.51 23.48
CA PRO A 323 5.52 -27.16 24.55
C PRO A 323 6.96 -27.39 24.09
N THR A 324 7.82 -26.44 24.41
CA THR A 324 9.26 -26.47 24.15
C THR A 324 10.02 -26.22 25.46
N LYS A 325 11.34 -26.30 25.42
CA LYS A 325 12.18 -25.93 26.55
C LYS A 325 13.22 -24.91 26.12
N SER A 326 13.35 -23.86 26.91
CA SER A 326 14.44 -22.89 26.75
C SER A 326 15.80 -23.54 27.03
N GLU A 327 16.89 -22.85 26.72
CA GLU A 327 18.25 -23.29 27.07
C GLU A 327 18.45 -23.43 28.60
N SER A 328 17.71 -22.68 29.41
CA SER A 328 17.68 -22.79 30.87
C SER A 328 16.86 -23.98 31.37
N GLY A 329 16.12 -24.67 30.49
CA GLY A 329 15.26 -25.81 30.81
C GLY A 329 13.84 -25.44 31.25
N GLU A 330 13.47 -24.16 31.21
CA GLU A 330 12.11 -23.69 31.46
C GLU A 330 11.17 -24.10 30.31
N GLU A 331 9.93 -24.46 30.66
CA GLU A 331 8.90 -24.76 29.65
C GLU A 331 8.45 -23.47 28.98
N THR A 332 8.47 -23.48 27.65
CA THR A 332 8.06 -22.37 26.77
C THR A 332 7.15 -22.88 25.67
N HIS A 333 6.66 -21.97 24.84
CA HIS A 333 5.96 -22.26 23.59
C HIS A 333 6.65 -21.51 22.42
N ASP A 334 7.97 -21.66 22.34
CA ASP A 334 8.76 -21.05 21.28
C ASP A 334 8.55 -21.79 19.96
N SER A 335 8.73 -21.07 18.87
CA SER A 335 8.49 -21.57 17.52
C SER A 335 9.35 -22.77 17.13
N LEU A 336 8.75 -23.71 16.41
CA LEU A 336 9.41 -24.83 15.75
C LEU A 336 8.97 -24.91 14.30
N VAL A 337 9.85 -25.43 13.43
CA VAL A 337 9.56 -25.57 11.99
C VAL A 337 8.95 -26.94 11.68
N TYR A 338 7.87 -26.91 10.91
CA TYR A 338 7.13 -28.08 10.44
C TYR A 338 6.94 -28.02 8.93
N VAL A 339 6.63 -29.17 8.34
CA VAL A 339 6.16 -29.29 6.95
C VAL A 339 4.91 -30.15 6.89
N LEU A 340 4.00 -29.82 5.98
CA LEU A 340 2.75 -30.54 5.73
C LEU A 340 2.39 -30.49 4.24
N PRO A 341 1.48 -31.34 3.74
CA PRO A 341 0.99 -31.21 2.36
C PRO A 341 0.33 -29.84 2.14
N ILE A 342 0.44 -29.29 0.93
CA ILE A 342 -0.20 -28.00 0.58
C ILE A 342 -1.72 -28.04 0.70
N THR A 343 -2.33 -29.21 0.66
CA THR A 343 -3.76 -29.44 0.86
C THR A 343 -4.19 -29.47 2.34
N GLY A 344 -3.23 -29.29 3.26
CA GLY A 344 -3.45 -29.40 4.69
C GLY A 344 -3.21 -30.82 5.23
N GLY A 345 -3.46 -30.99 6.53
CA GLY A 345 -3.31 -32.24 7.26
C GLY A 345 -2.32 -32.16 8.42
N THR A 346 -1.86 -33.32 8.90
CA THR A 346 -0.98 -33.38 10.08
C THR A 346 0.43 -32.87 9.77
N PRO A 347 0.91 -31.83 10.48
CA PRO A 347 2.26 -31.29 10.27
C PRO A 347 3.32 -32.23 10.84
N ARG A 348 4.42 -32.40 10.11
CA ARG A 348 5.60 -33.13 10.56
C ARG A 348 6.69 -32.18 11.03
N ARG A 349 7.05 -32.25 12.30
CA ARG A 349 8.10 -31.43 12.90
C ARG A 349 9.47 -31.75 12.28
N LEU A 350 10.25 -30.72 11.99
CA LEU A 350 11.62 -30.82 11.48
C LEU A 350 12.66 -30.41 12.52
N THR A 351 12.50 -29.23 13.14
CA THR A 351 13.47 -28.74 14.12
C THR A 351 13.23 -29.35 15.50
N LYS A 352 14.30 -29.67 16.21
CA LYS A 352 14.26 -30.25 17.55
C LYS A 352 14.43 -29.17 18.62
N LYS A 353 15.14 -28.09 18.30
CA LYS A 353 15.46 -26.99 19.20
C LYS A 353 14.60 -25.76 18.86
N ALA A 354 14.19 -25.03 19.88
CA ALA A 354 13.43 -23.81 19.80
C ALA A 354 14.26 -22.63 20.36
N PRO A 355 14.00 -21.39 19.94
CA PRO A 355 13.13 -21.05 18.81
C PRO A 355 13.75 -21.38 17.45
N SER A 356 12.89 -21.63 16.48
CA SER A 356 13.25 -21.83 15.06
C SER A 356 12.15 -21.24 14.20
N TYR A 357 12.50 -20.35 13.27
CA TYR A 357 11.60 -19.61 12.38
C TYR A 357 11.95 -19.90 10.93
N TRP A 358 11.00 -20.43 10.16
CA TRP A 358 11.20 -20.75 8.75
C TRP A 358 11.24 -19.48 7.90
N HIS A 359 12.10 -19.47 6.84
CA HIS A 359 12.12 -18.38 5.87
C HIS A 359 12.29 -18.83 4.41
N GLY A 360 12.92 -19.96 4.13
CA GLY A 360 13.20 -20.31 2.74
C GLY A 360 13.25 -21.80 2.44
N TRP A 361 12.81 -22.15 1.22
CA TRP A 361 13.01 -23.44 0.59
C TRP A 361 14.22 -23.37 -0.35
N SER A 362 15.07 -24.40 -0.36
CA SER A 362 16.00 -24.57 -1.48
C SER A 362 15.22 -24.82 -2.78
N PRO A 363 15.71 -24.37 -3.96
CA PRO A 363 14.97 -24.52 -5.22
C PRO A 363 14.69 -25.97 -5.62
N ASP A 364 15.48 -26.93 -5.13
CA ASP A 364 15.25 -28.38 -5.34
C ASP A 364 14.26 -28.99 -4.34
N GLY A 365 13.71 -28.18 -3.41
CA GLY A 365 12.75 -28.60 -2.40
C GLY A 365 13.30 -29.54 -1.32
N LYS A 366 14.61 -29.72 -1.20
CA LYS A 366 15.21 -30.74 -0.30
C LYS A 366 15.70 -30.17 1.02
N THR A 367 15.88 -28.86 1.12
CA THR A 367 16.45 -28.18 2.29
C THR A 367 15.61 -26.95 2.65
N LEU A 368 15.44 -26.70 3.95
CA LEU A 368 14.89 -25.46 4.47
C LEU A 368 15.99 -24.59 5.05
N ALA A 369 15.89 -23.29 4.83
CA ALA A 369 16.63 -22.27 5.56
C ALA A 369 15.71 -21.68 6.64
N PHE A 370 16.24 -21.47 7.83
CA PHE A 370 15.51 -20.96 8.97
C PHE A 370 16.42 -20.16 9.90
N VAL A 371 15.82 -19.34 10.75
CA VAL A 371 16.51 -18.65 11.84
C VAL A 371 16.34 -19.45 13.12
N GLY A 372 17.42 -19.61 13.85
CA GLY A 372 17.37 -20.29 15.14
C GLY A 372 18.22 -19.59 16.19
N GLN A 373 17.69 -19.44 17.40
CA GLN A 373 18.50 -19.01 18.52
C GLN A 373 19.20 -20.21 19.14
N ARG A 374 20.54 -20.17 19.14
CA ARG A 374 21.38 -21.19 19.73
C ARG A 374 22.55 -20.50 20.44
N ASN A 375 22.77 -20.84 21.71
CA ASN A 375 23.82 -20.23 22.53
C ASN A 375 23.66 -18.68 22.68
N GLY A 376 22.42 -18.20 22.72
CA GLY A 376 22.10 -16.77 22.92
C GLY A 376 22.01 -15.92 21.66
N ASP A 377 22.55 -16.36 20.51
CA ASP A 377 22.51 -15.61 19.25
C ASP A 377 21.49 -16.21 18.26
N PHE A 378 20.88 -15.34 17.45
CA PHE A 378 20.05 -15.72 16.32
C PHE A 378 20.92 -15.79 15.05
N ASP A 379 20.96 -16.96 14.44
CA ASP A 379 21.76 -17.27 13.26
C ASP A 379 20.95 -18.01 12.20
N ILE A 380 21.50 -18.02 10.99
CA ILE A 380 20.94 -18.75 9.87
C ILE A 380 21.36 -20.23 9.96
N TYR A 381 20.38 -21.10 9.83
CA TYR A 381 20.54 -22.56 9.80
C TYR A 381 19.87 -23.15 8.56
N THR A 382 20.31 -24.34 8.19
CA THR A 382 19.62 -25.19 7.22
C THR A 382 19.31 -26.55 7.83
N ILE A 383 18.24 -27.22 7.32
CA ILE A 383 17.84 -28.55 7.72
C ILE A 383 17.29 -29.32 6.51
N PRO A 384 17.65 -30.62 6.29
CA PRO A 384 17.02 -31.42 5.24
C PRO A 384 15.52 -31.60 5.48
N VAL A 385 14.70 -31.43 4.43
CA VAL A 385 13.25 -31.67 4.50
C VAL A 385 12.92 -33.12 4.89
N ALA A 386 13.76 -34.07 4.54
CA ALA A 386 13.63 -35.47 4.98
C ALA A 386 13.84 -35.64 6.50
N GLY A 387 14.32 -34.62 7.19
CA GLY A 387 14.76 -34.65 8.59
C GLY A 387 16.27 -34.92 8.69
N GLY A 388 16.85 -34.70 9.84
CA GLY A 388 18.28 -34.83 10.09
C GLY A 388 18.80 -33.81 11.08
N GLU A 389 20.10 -33.53 11.00
CA GLU A 389 20.74 -32.51 11.85
C GLU A 389 20.71 -31.14 11.16
N GLU A 390 20.55 -30.11 11.96
CA GLU A 390 20.65 -28.71 11.53
C GLU A 390 22.10 -28.33 11.27
N THR A 391 22.35 -27.50 10.25
CA THR A 391 23.67 -26.96 9.93
C THR A 391 23.64 -25.44 10.11
N ARG A 392 24.49 -24.90 10.99
CA ARG A 392 24.66 -23.47 11.21
C ARG A 392 25.49 -22.85 10.08
N LEU A 393 24.98 -21.79 9.43
CA LEU A 393 25.65 -21.11 8.31
C LEU A 393 26.28 -19.77 8.70
N THR A 394 25.74 -19.09 9.70
CA THR A 394 26.29 -17.81 10.20
C THR A 394 26.73 -17.92 11.65
N THR A 395 27.70 -17.08 12.04
CA THR A 395 28.28 -17.04 13.39
C THR A 395 28.73 -15.62 13.76
N ALA A 396 28.34 -14.61 12.98
CA ALA A 396 28.65 -13.22 13.27
C ALA A 396 27.86 -12.77 14.50
N LYS A 397 28.44 -11.87 15.28
CA LYS A 397 27.74 -11.28 16.43
C LYS A 397 26.60 -10.38 15.94
N GLY A 398 25.46 -10.45 16.60
CA GLY A 398 24.23 -9.74 16.26
C GLY A 398 23.21 -10.64 15.59
N LEU A 399 22.05 -10.09 15.32
CA LEU A 399 20.95 -10.83 14.69
C LEU A 399 21.23 -11.04 13.20
N ASP A 400 21.17 -12.30 12.77
CA ASP A 400 21.06 -12.71 11.37
C ASP A 400 19.67 -13.32 11.14
N ASP A 401 18.90 -12.84 10.15
CA ASP A 401 17.49 -13.20 9.98
C ASP A 401 17.06 -13.21 8.50
N GLY A 402 15.85 -13.73 8.22
CA GLY A 402 15.20 -13.68 6.91
C GLY A 402 15.94 -14.41 5.77
N PRO A 403 16.46 -15.64 5.95
CA PRO A 403 17.21 -16.34 4.90
C PRO A 403 16.32 -16.83 3.77
N GLU A 404 16.58 -16.41 2.54
CA GLU A 404 15.91 -16.87 1.33
C GLU A 404 16.92 -17.31 0.26
N TYR A 405 16.70 -18.47 -0.35
CA TYR A 405 17.52 -18.93 -1.46
C TYR A 405 17.25 -18.14 -2.73
N SER A 406 18.32 -17.83 -3.48
CA SER A 406 18.17 -17.41 -4.88
C SER A 406 17.52 -18.52 -5.72
N PRO A 407 16.74 -18.18 -6.77
CA PRO A 407 16.07 -19.18 -7.60
C PRO A 407 16.99 -20.20 -8.26
N ASP A 408 18.26 -19.84 -8.50
CA ASP A 408 19.29 -20.74 -9.04
C ASP A 408 20.02 -21.59 -7.97
N GLY A 409 19.67 -21.41 -6.70
CA GLY A 409 20.20 -22.14 -5.55
C GLY A 409 21.65 -21.82 -5.19
N ARG A 410 22.29 -20.84 -5.83
CA ARG A 410 23.70 -20.53 -5.57
C ARG A 410 23.92 -19.71 -4.31
N TYR A 411 22.96 -18.87 -3.95
CA TYR A 411 23.07 -17.96 -2.83
C TYR A 411 21.89 -18.09 -1.86
N ILE A 412 22.14 -17.71 -0.62
CA ILE A 412 21.13 -17.40 0.40
C ILE A 412 21.28 -15.91 0.69
N TYR A 413 20.20 -15.14 0.50
CA TYR A 413 20.10 -13.75 0.92
C TYR A 413 19.54 -13.71 2.34
N PHE A 414 19.97 -12.77 3.14
CA PHE A 414 19.54 -12.61 4.53
C PHE A 414 19.79 -11.19 5.01
N ASN A 415 19.23 -10.81 6.13
CA ASN A 415 19.53 -9.54 6.78
C ASN A 415 20.38 -9.75 8.04
N SER A 416 21.26 -8.78 8.35
CA SER A 416 22.23 -8.90 9.44
C SER A 416 22.57 -7.55 10.06
N GLU A 417 22.69 -7.54 11.42
CA GLU A 417 23.11 -6.37 12.20
C GLU A 417 24.63 -6.21 12.33
N ARG A 418 25.42 -7.12 11.80
CA ARG A 418 26.90 -7.19 12.01
C ARG A 418 27.67 -5.92 11.68
N THR A 419 27.08 -4.99 10.91
CA THR A 419 27.65 -3.67 10.57
C THR A 419 27.09 -2.52 11.39
N GLY A 420 26.33 -2.80 12.45
CA GLY A 420 25.80 -1.83 13.41
C GLY A 420 24.34 -1.43 13.21
N HIS A 421 23.73 -1.79 12.11
CA HIS A 421 22.30 -1.71 11.84
C HIS A 421 21.92 -2.71 10.77
N MET A 422 20.62 -3.01 10.63
CA MET A 422 20.14 -4.09 9.79
C MET A 422 20.32 -3.79 8.32
N GLN A 423 21.11 -4.64 7.62
CA GLN A 423 21.40 -4.54 6.19
C GLN A 423 21.25 -5.88 5.50
N ILE A 424 21.10 -5.86 4.16
CA ILE A 424 20.97 -7.09 3.37
C ILE A 424 22.36 -7.64 3.01
N TRP A 425 22.52 -8.92 3.28
CA TRP A 425 23.69 -9.73 3.00
C TRP A 425 23.33 -10.93 2.12
N ARG A 426 24.34 -11.54 1.53
CA ARG A 426 24.20 -12.85 0.89
C ARG A 426 25.42 -13.73 1.18
N MET A 427 25.25 -15.03 1.04
CA MET A 427 26.28 -16.03 1.14
C MET A 427 26.03 -17.12 0.10
N LYS A 428 27.04 -17.93 -0.20
CA LYS A 428 26.79 -19.16 -0.96
C LYS A 428 25.90 -20.12 -0.17
N ALA A 429 25.23 -21.05 -0.84
CA ALA A 429 24.32 -22.00 -0.20
C ALA A 429 24.97 -22.88 0.89
N ASP A 430 26.30 -22.99 0.89
CA ASP A 430 27.11 -23.70 1.89
C ASP A 430 27.52 -22.82 3.09
N GLY A 431 27.08 -21.54 3.13
CA GLY A 431 27.41 -20.55 4.16
C GLY A 431 28.71 -19.78 3.92
N SER A 432 29.50 -20.14 2.91
CA SER A 432 30.76 -19.46 2.59
C SER A 432 30.55 -18.16 1.80
N GLY A 433 31.58 -17.30 1.76
CA GLY A 433 31.59 -16.10 0.92
C GLY A 433 30.52 -15.09 1.30
N GLN A 434 30.32 -14.87 2.61
CA GLN A 434 29.35 -13.87 3.13
C GLN A 434 29.76 -12.47 2.72
N GLU A 435 28.89 -11.75 2.04
CA GLU A 435 29.13 -10.38 1.57
C GLU A 435 27.90 -9.50 1.70
N GLN A 436 28.08 -8.23 1.98
CA GLN A 436 27.02 -7.24 2.05
C GLN A 436 26.55 -6.89 0.63
N VAL A 437 25.24 -6.90 0.40
CA VAL A 437 24.64 -6.65 -0.93
C VAL A 437 24.66 -5.15 -1.25
N PHE A 438 24.31 -4.34 -0.27
CA PHE A 438 24.40 -2.87 -0.31
C PHE A 438 24.38 -2.32 1.12
N SER A 439 24.60 -1.00 1.27
CA SER A 439 24.49 -0.30 2.56
C SER A 439 23.90 1.07 2.35
N ASP A 440 22.98 1.46 3.23
CA ASP A 440 22.42 2.80 3.32
C ASP A 440 22.11 3.17 4.78
N ASP A 441 21.46 4.31 5.01
CA ASP A 441 21.16 4.81 6.35
C ASP A 441 19.89 4.23 6.98
N TYR A 442 19.19 3.31 6.29
CA TYR A 442 17.97 2.67 6.76
C TYR A 442 18.23 1.30 7.39
N ASN A 443 17.22 0.74 8.07
CA ASN A 443 17.18 -0.66 8.48
C ASN A 443 16.41 -1.48 7.44
N ASN A 444 17.09 -2.45 6.81
CA ASN A 444 16.58 -3.23 5.69
C ASN A 444 16.37 -4.70 6.07
N TRP A 445 15.14 -5.23 5.85
CA TRP A 445 14.68 -6.51 6.34
C TRP A 445 14.06 -7.37 5.23
N PHE A 446 14.10 -8.69 5.40
CA PHE A 446 13.36 -9.67 4.59
C PHE A 446 13.57 -9.54 3.08
N PRO A 447 14.77 -9.87 2.57
CA PRO A 447 15.07 -9.84 1.15
C PRO A 447 14.37 -10.98 0.42
N HIS A 448 13.45 -10.69 -0.49
CA HIS A 448 12.75 -11.67 -1.32
C HIS A 448 13.14 -11.51 -2.78
N ILE A 449 13.68 -12.59 -3.36
CA ILE A 449 14.17 -12.60 -4.73
C ILE A 449 13.03 -12.97 -5.69
N SER A 450 12.89 -12.21 -6.80
CA SER A 450 11.90 -12.54 -7.82
C SER A 450 12.17 -13.92 -8.44
N PRO A 451 11.13 -14.67 -8.85
CA PRO A 451 11.29 -15.99 -9.46
C PRO A 451 12.26 -16.06 -10.63
N ASP A 452 12.39 -14.98 -11.42
CA ASP A 452 13.34 -14.86 -12.53
C ASP A 452 14.77 -14.48 -12.10
N GLY A 453 14.98 -14.19 -10.81
CA GLY A 453 16.28 -13.81 -10.24
C GLY A 453 16.74 -12.39 -10.55
N ASN A 454 15.93 -11.55 -11.21
CA ASN A 454 16.33 -10.24 -11.68
C ASN A 454 16.14 -9.10 -10.67
N PHE A 455 15.27 -9.33 -9.68
CA PHE A 455 14.90 -8.31 -8.71
C PHE A 455 14.93 -8.87 -7.28
N MET A 456 15.09 -7.97 -6.33
CA MET A 456 14.92 -8.22 -4.90
C MET A 456 14.01 -7.13 -4.33
N VAL A 457 12.95 -7.53 -3.64
CA VAL A 457 12.15 -6.64 -2.79
C VAL A 457 12.56 -6.83 -1.34
N PHE A 458 12.49 -5.76 -0.55
CA PHE A 458 12.77 -5.80 0.89
C PHE A 458 12.00 -4.71 1.62
N LEU A 459 11.78 -4.92 2.91
CA LEU A 459 11.13 -3.98 3.80
C LEU A 459 12.17 -3.04 4.42
N THR A 460 11.86 -1.74 4.45
CA THR A 460 12.76 -0.72 4.96
C THR A 460 12.10 0.10 6.05
N TYR A 461 12.75 0.20 7.19
CA TYR A 461 12.39 1.08 8.31
C TYR A 461 13.35 2.26 8.39
N GLU A 462 12.92 3.33 9.03
CA GLU A 462 13.79 4.43 9.42
C GLU A 462 14.89 3.93 10.38
N ARG A 463 16.04 4.62 10.38
CA ARG A 463 17.24 4.17 11.10
C ARG A 463 17.06 4.04 12.61
N ASP A 464 16.20 4.84 13.21
CA ASP A 464 15.93 4.86 14.65
C ASP A 464 14.96 3.78 15.12
N VAL A 465 14.39 3.01 14.19
CA VAL A 465 13.51 1.89 14.52
C VAL A 465 14.33 0.65 14.82
N THR A 466 14.25 0.18 16.07
CA THR A 466 14.94 -1.04 16.50
C THR A 466 14.09 -2.29 16.19
N GLY A 467 14.72 -3.32 15.60
CA GLY A 467 14.04 -4.54 15.19
C GLY A 467 13.13 -4.31 13.97
N HIS A 468 12.08 -5.13 13.89
CA HIS A 468 11.08 -5.06 12.82
C HIS A 468 9.64 -5.03 13.39
N PRO A 469 9.29 -4.03 14.21
CA PRO A 469 7.97 -3.97 14.83
C PRO A 469 6.87 -3.77 13.79
N GLY A 470 5.65 -4.25 14.10
CA GLY A 470 4.45 -3.87 13.37
C GLY A 470 4.01 -2.43 13.64
N ASN A 471 3.07 -1.95 12.86
CA ASN A 471 2.44 -0.63 13.03
C ASN A 471 3.45 0.54 13.00
N LYS A 472 4.25 0.56 11.94
CA LYS A 472 5.24 1.61 11.64
C LYS A 472 5.09 2.11 10.21
N ASP A 473 5.54 3.34 9.98
CA ASP A 473 5.78 3.83 8.63
C ASP A 473 6.99 3.10 8.05
N VAL A 474 6.78 2.43 6.92
CA VAL A 474 7.79 1.62 6.23
C VAL A 474 7.74 1.86 4.73
N MET A 475 8.77 1.39 4.06
CA MET A 475 8.85 1.39 2.61
C MET A 475 9.05 -0.04 2.09
N LEU A 476 8.33 -0.40 1.04
CA LEU A 476 8.71 -1.49 0.16
C LEU A 476 9.68 -0.94 -0.89
N ARG A 477 10.87 -1.50 -0.96
CA ARG A 477 11.91 -1.08 -1.88
C ARG A 477 12.31 -2.23 -2.80
N LEU A 478 12.56 -1.90 -4.06
CA LEU A 478 12.95 -2.82 -5.11
C LEU A 478 14.38 -2.54 -5.56
N MET A 479 15.21 -3.56 -5.61
CA MET A 479 16.56 -3.52 -6.16
C MET A 479 16.65 -4.41 -7.40
N SER A 480 17.24 -3.90 -8.50
CA SER A 480 17.65 -4.73 -9.64
C SER A 480 18.90 -5.55 -9.27
N LEU A 481 18.85 -6.86 -9.50
CA LEU A 481 19.98 -7.77 -9.28
C LEU A 481 20.78 -8.03 -10.57
N GLY A 482 20.23 -7.70 -11.74
CA GLY A 482 20.92 -7.79 -13.03
C GLY A 482 22.03 -6.75 -13.18
N GLY A 483 23.15 -7.15 -13.87
CA GLY A 483 24.32 -6.30 -14.12
C GLY A 483 25.60 -6.84 -13.51
N ASP A 484 26.74 -6.57 -14.16
CA ASP A 484 28.04 -7.15 -13.81
C ASP A 484 28.68 -6.56 -12.54
N LYS A 485 28.17 -5.43 -12.02
CA LYS A 485 28.72 -4.76 -10.83
C LYS A 485 27.64 -4.41 -9.81
N MET A 486 27.92 -4.69 -8.54
CA MET A 486 27.09 -4.30 -7.38
C MET A 486 26.86 -2.77 -7.31
N THR A 487 27.75 -1.95 -7.89
CA THR A 487 27.68 -0.48 -7.87
C THR A 487 26.61 0.12 -8.79
N ASP A 488 26.05 -0.64 -9.73
CA ASP A 488 25.11 -0.16 -10.74
C ASP A 488 23.64 -0.48 -10.38
N LYS A 489 23.41 -0.99 -9.16
CA LYS A 489 22.10 -1.42 -8.71
C LYS A 489 21.21 -0.24 -8.34
N LYS A 490 20.14 -0.07 -9.09
CA LYS A 490 19.13 0.94 -8.80
C LYS A 490 18.17 0.42 -7.74
N ILE A 491 17.98 1.18 -6.66
CA ILE A 491 16.94 0.96 -5.65
C ILE A 491 15.81 1.96 -5.90
N THR A 492 14.58 1.48 -5.98
CA THR A 492 13.36 2.29 -6.13
C THR A 492 12.39 1.99 -5.00
N VAL A 493 11.59 2.98 -4.60
CA VAL A 493 10.49 2.80 -3.65
C VAL A 493 9.25 2.36 -4.44
N LEU A 494 8.72 1.18 -4.13
CA LEU A 494 7.46 0.68 -4.70
C LEU A 494 6.24 1.24 -3.96
N ALA A 495 6.32 1.31 -2.64
CA ALA A 495 5.24 1.82 -1.81
C ALA A 495 5.78 2.39 -0.49
N LYS A 496 5.15 3.47 -0.01
CA LYS A 496 5.22 3.94 1.38
C LYS A 496 3.90 3.57 2.04
N LEU A 497 3.94 2.97 3.21
CA LEU A 497 2.75 2.46 3.87
C LEU A 497 2.93 2.35 5.38
N PHE A 498 1.83 2.27 6.10
CA PHE A 498 1.82 1.84 7.49
C PHE A 498 1.81 0.31 7.52
N GLY A 499 2.84 -0.30 8.13
CA GLY A 499 3.09 -1.73 8.02
C GLY A 499 4.11 -2.22 9.05
N GLY A 500 5.10 -2.96 8.58
CA GLY A 500 6.17 -3.51 9.40
C GLY A 500 6.12 -5.03 9.48
N GLN A 501 6.25 -5.59 10.70
CA GLN A 501 6.04 -7.02 10.93
C GLN A 501 4.71 -7.47 10.31
N GLY A 502 4.74 -8.52 9.52
CA GLY A 502 3.58 -9.05 8.81
C GLY A 502 3.40 -8.53 7.39
N THR A 503 4.09 -7.46 6.99
CA THR A 503 3.92 -6.88 5.64
C THR A 503 4.43 -7.80 4.54
N ILE A 504 5.69 -8.26 4.60
CA ILE A 504 6.33 -9.17 3.62
C ILE A 504 7.32 -10.12 4.28
N ASN A 505 7.01 -10.72 5.41
CA ASN A 505 7.93 -11.62 6.12
C ASN A 505 8.29 -12.89 5.34
N VAL A 506 7.52 -13.23 4.32
CA VAL A 506 7.64 -14.45 3.51
C VAL A 506 7.67 -14.14 2.02
N PRO A 507 8.19 -15.07 1.17
CA PRO A 507 8.22 -14.89 -0.27
C PRO A 507 6.82 -14.63 -0.84
N SER A 508 6.62 -13.45 -1.44
CA SER A 508 5.31 -12.96 -1.87
C SER A 508 5.24 -12.54 -3.35
N TRP A 509 6.26 -12.87 -4.13
CA TRP A 509 6.29 -12.60 -5.56
C TRP A 509 5.24 -13.39 -6.34
N ALA A 510 4.61 -12.73 -7.33
CA ALA A 510 3.86 -13.40 -8.37
C ALA A 510 4.77 -14.32 -9.19
N PRO A 511 4.28 -15.46 -9.71
CA PRO A 511 5.09 -16.40 -10.49
C PRO A 511 5.74 -15.80 -11.74
N ASP A 512 5.15 -14.73 -12.29
CA ASP A 512 5.65 -14.03 -13.49
C ASP A 512 6.71 -12.96 -13.19
N SER A 513 7.07 -12.74 -11.92
CA SER A 513 8.04 -11.73 -11.48
C SER A 513 7.65 -10.28 -11.74
N LYS A 514 6.38 -9.99 -12.07
CA LYS A 514 5.92 -8.63 -12.42
C LYS A 514 5.20 -7.91 -11.29
N SER A 515 4.78 -8.66 -10.28
CA SER A 515 4.07 -8.11 -9.13
C SER A 515 4.48 -8.84 -7.86
N LEU A 516 4.20 -8.22 -6.73
CA LEU A 516 4.30 -8.86 -5.43
C LEU A 516 3.07 -8.56 -4.57
N ALA A 517 2.77 -9.44 -3.63
CA ALA A 517 1.74 -9.24 -2.63
C ALA A 517 2.35 -8.74 -1.32
N PHE A 518 1.60 -7.94 -0.57
CA PHE A 518 1.99 -7.46 0.75
C PHE A 518 0.75 -7.14 1.58
N VAL A 519 0.93 -6.97 2.89
CA VAL A 519 -0.13 -6.47 3.78
C VAL A 519 0.25 -5.08 4.26
N SER A 520 -0.64 -4.11 4.05
CA SER A 520 -0.61 -2.82 4.71
C SER A 520 -1.61 -2.79 5.87
N TYR A 521 -1.38 -1.86 6.79
CA TYR A 521 -2.28 -1.65 7.92
C TYR A 521 -2.82 -0.23 7.92
N ALA A 522 -3.97 -0.04 8.57
CA ALA A 522 -4.52 1.27 8.85
C ALA A 522 -5.22 1.27 10.21
N LEU A 523 -5.07 2.37 10.95
CA LEU A 523 -5.77 2.63 12.20
C LEU A 523 -6.92 3.59 11.90
N ILE A 524 -8.12 3.05 11.72
CA ILE A 524 -9.30 3.81 11.30
C ILE A 524 -10.24 4.01 12.50
N PRO A 525 -10.56 5.25 12.89
CA PRO A 525 -11.58 5.50 13.89
C PRO A 525 -12.92 4.88 13.49
N PRO A 526 -13.69 4.30 14.42
CA PRO A 526 -14.95 3.62 14.12
C PRO A 526 -15.95 4.49 13.34
N GLU A 527 -15.99 5.80 13.64
CA GLU A 527 -16.85 6.76 12.95
C GLU A 527 -16.46 6.98 11.48
N ASP A 528 -15.17 6.82 11.13
CA ASP A 528 -14.67 6.98 9.77
C ASP A 528 -14.80 5.68 8.95
N ALA A 529 -14.79 4.53 9.62
CA ALA A 529 -14.86 3.22 8.97
C ALA A 529 -16.21 2.94 8.30
N GLY A 530 -17.27 3.65 8.70
CA GLY A 530 -18.64 3.35 8.32
C GLY A 530 -19.21 2.13 9.08
N ALA A 531 -20.50 1.93 8.98
CA ALA A 531 -21.12 0.74 9.57
C ALA A 531 -20.61 -0.52 8.85
N PRO A 532 -20.31 -1.63 9.57
CA PRO A 532 -20.03 -2.90 8.91
C PRO A 532 -21.23 -3.24 8.02
N ALA A 533 -20.96 -3.66 6.80
CA ALA A 533 -22.01 -4.27 5.97
C ALA A 533 -22.49 -5.54 6.68
N HIS A 534 -23.73 -5.53 7.13
CA HIS A 534 -24.40 -6.68 7.76
C HIS A 534 -24.82 -7.72 6.73
#